data_fb38bec1577745d4685092e5606a1d1e
#
_entry.id   fb38bec1577745d4685092e5606a1d1e
#
_cell.length_a   1.000
_cell.length_b   1.000
_cell.length_c   1.000
_cell.angle_alpha   90.00
_cell.angle_beta   90.00
_cell.angle_gamma   90.00
#
_symmetry.space_group_name_H-M   'P 1'
#
loop_
_entity.id
_entity.type
_entity.pdbx_description
1 polymer ?
#
loop_
_entity_poly.entity_id
_entity_poly.type
_entity_poly.pdbx_seq_one_letter_code
_entity_poly.pdbx_strand_id
1 'polypeptide(L)'
;YYSCHMNERAKAILDFWFVQSTMEDWFKKDDKYDQKIKNLFLDDLIKAINNEYDEWQDTAEECVALVILLDQFSRNLFRNTSDSFAQDYKTRLIVNEAVDRGYLEELDQHKIHFLLMPLIHSEDISDHIFGHKLIDTYLKSFEHFDKVKKAWNDHSVPIKQFGRYPHRNIILNRKSTIEEKEFLKQPDSSW
;
A
#
# COMPACT_ATOMS: atom_id res chain seq x y z
N TYR A 1 6.43 18.55 28.98
CA TYR A 1 5.81 18.81 27.65
C TYR A 1 6.82 18.42 26.57
N TYR A 2 6.83 17.16 26.13
CA TYR A 2 7.52 16.79 24.91
C TYR A 2 6.59 17.21 23.76
N SER A 3 6.91 18.30 23.07
CA SER A 3 6.38 18.56 21.75
C SER A 3 6.92 17.45 20.86
N CYS A 4 6.09 16.46 20.57
CA CYS A 4 6.44 15.42 19.60
C CYS A 4 6.42 16.09 18.24
N HIS A 5 7.55 16.62 17.80
CA HIS A 5 7.69 17.10 16.44
C HIS A 5 7.82 15.89 15.53
N MET A 6 6.89 15.79 14.58
CA MET A 6 6.96 14.78 13.51
C MET A 6 8.35 14.83 12.86
N ASN A 7 8.90 13.66 12.59
CA ASN A 7 10.16 13.54 11.87
C ASN A 7 10.08 14.30 10.52
N GLU A 8 11.09 15.09 10.19
CA GLU A 8 11.08 15.93 8.99
C GLU A 8 10.98 15.09 7.69
N ARG A 9 11.58 13.89 7.66
CA ARG A 9 11.49 13.01 6.49
C ARG A 9 10.11 12.39 6.36
N ALA A 10 9.49 11.98 7.46
CA ALA A 10 8.11 11.51 7.48
C ALA A 10 7.16 12.60 6.98
N LYS A 11 7.33 13.83 7.47
CA LYS A 11 6.56 14.99 7.00
C LYS A 11 6.74 15.22 5.49
N ALA A 12 7.96 15.18 4.98
CA ALA A 12 8.25 15.36 3.56
C ALA A 12 7.54 14.31 2.68
N ILE A 13 7.49 13.06 3.14
CA ILE A 13 6.79 11.97 2.44
C ILE A 13 5.29 12.22 2.44
N LEU A 14 4.70 12.58 3.58
CA LEU A 14 3.27 12.87 3.68
C LEU A 14 2.88 14.09 2.84
N ASP A 15 3.66 15.16 2.87
CA ASP A 15 3.43 16.36 2.05
C ASP A 15 3.52 16.02 0.55
N PHE A 16 4.51 15.24 0.14
CA PHE A 16 4.64 14.80 -1.24
C PHE A 16 3.43 13.96 -1.69
N TRP A 17 3.07 12.97 -0.89
CA TRP A 17 2.02 12.02 -1.27
C TRP A 17 0.61 12.59 -1.19
N PHE A 18 0.27 13.30 -0.12
CA PHE A 18 -1.09 13.78 0.12
C PHE A 18 -1.35 15.22 -0.32
N VAL A 19 -0.33 16.05 -0.49
CA VAL A 19 -0.49 17.47 -0.85
C VAL A 19 -0.03 17.75 -2.27
N GLN A 20 1.15 17.26 -2.67
CA GLN A 20 1.73 17.55 -3.98
C GLN A 20 1.28 16.59 -5.08
N SER A 21 1.02 15.33 -4.74
CA SER A 21 0.56 14.31 -5.69
C SER A 21 -0.95 14.35 -5.86
N THR A 22 -1.40 13.96 -7.06
CA THR A 22 -2.82 13.85 -7.41
C THR A 22 -3.28 12.40 -7.40
N MET A 23 -4.60 12.19 -7.45
CA MET A 23 -5.16 10.85 -7.60
C MET A 23 -4.67 10.15 -8.87
N GLU A 24 -4.44 10.91 -9.95
CA GLU A 24 -3.85 10.37 -11.19
C GLU A 24 -2.42 9.89 -10.96
N ASP A 25 -1.61 10.64 -10.23
CA ASP A 25 -0.23 10.26 -9.88
C ASP A 25 -0.19 8.95 -9.08
N TRP A 26 -1.15 8.74 -8.18
CA TRP A 26 -1.19 7.53 -7.34
C TRP A 26 -1.50 6.25 -8.14
N PHE A 27 -2.37 6.33 -9.14
CA PHE A 27 -2.95 5.15 -9.78
C PHE A 27 -2.55 4.98 -11.25
N LYS A 28 -1.87 5.94 -11.85
CA LYS A 28 -1.36 5.85 -13.21
C LYS A 28 0.13 5.56 -13.20
N LYS A 29 0.54 4.59 -14.00
CA LYS A 29 1.97 4.36 -14.23
C LYS A 29 2.57 5.53 -15.00
N ASP A 30 3.58 6.20 -14.41
CA ASP A 30 4.30 7.30 -15.01
C ASP A 30 5.79 7.22 -14.64
N ASP A 31 6.64 7.00 -15.63
CA ASP A 31 8.08 6.84 -15.40
C ASP A 31 8.74 8.12 -14.88
N LYS A 32 8.20 9.30 -15.21
CA LYS A 32 8.71 10.59 -14.71
C LYS A 32 8.35 10.76 -13.22
N TYR A 33 7.15 10.36 -12.85
CA TYR A 33 6.72 10.37 -11.46
C TYR A 33 7.54 9.38 -10.62
N ASP A 34 7.76 8.17 -11.13
CA ASP A 34 8.62 7.17 -10.48
C ASP A 34 10.07 7.69 -10.30
N GLN A 35 10.61 8.36 -11.33
CA GLN A 35 11.95 8.96 -11.24
C GLN A 35 12.01 10.10 -10.21
N LYS A 36 10.95 10.90 -10.10
CA LYS A 36 10.85 11.94 -9.07
C LYS A 36 10.87 11.35 -7.67
N ILE A 37 10.08 10.30 -7.41
CA ILE A 37 10.08 9.58 -6.14
C ILE A 37 11.48 9.04 -5.84
N LYS A 38 12.12 8.42 -6.82
CA LYS A 38 13.47 7.89 -6.68
C LYS A 38 14.48 8.95 -6.25
N ASN A 39 14.45 10.10 -6.92
CA ASN A 39 15.37 11.20 -6.61
C ASN A 39 15.17 11.77 -5.21
N LEU A 40 13.93 11.82 -4.74
CA LEU A 40 13.57 12.42 -3.45
C LEU A 40 13.69 11.45 -2.27
N PHE A 41 13.37 10.16 -2.47
CA PHE A 41 13.05 9.25 -1.37
C PHE A 41 13.72 7.86 -1.45
N LEU A 42 14.61 7.59 -2.42
CA LEU A 42 15.29 6.30 -2.48
C LEU A 42 16.06 5.98 -1.19
N ASP A 43 16.79 6.97 -0.65
CA ASP A 43 17.55 6.77 0.59
C ASP A 43 16.62 6.48 1.78
N ASP A 44 15.47 7.16 1.84
CA ASP A 44 14.47 6.90 2.88
C ASP A 44 13.89 5.50 2.74
N LEU A 45 13.61 5.04 1.53
CA LEU A 45 13.13 3.67 1.30
C LEU A 45 14.15 2.63 1.75
N ILE A 46 15.44 2.83 1.44
CA ILE A 46 16.52 1.93 1.86
C ILE A 46 16.60 1.89 3.39
N LYS A 47 16.51 3.04 4.07
CA LYS A 47 16.50 3.12 5.53
C LYS A 47 15.30 2.39 6.13
N ALA A 48 14.11 2.58 5.56
CA ALA A 48 12.90 1.88 6.00
C ALA A 48 13.02 0.36 5.84
N ILE A 49 13.58 -0.11 4.72
CA ILE A 49 13.86 -1.54 4.47
C ILE A 49 14.82 -2.08 5.53
N ASN A 50 15.83 -1.31 5.93
CA ASN A 50 16.85 -1.69 6.92
C ASN A 50 16.41 -1.46 8.38
N ASN A 51 15.14 -1.19 8.64
CA ASN A 51 14.55 -0.96 9.96
C ASN A 51 15.05 0.31 10.68
N GLU A 52 15.67 1.24 9.96
CA GLU A 52 16.17 2.49 10.55
C GLU A 52 15.05 3.50 10.88
N TYR A 53 13.83 3.25 10.38
CA TYR A 53 12.64 4.07 10.62
C TYR A 53 11.56 3.33 11.43
N ASP A 54 11.91 2.26 12.14
CA ASP A 54 10.94 1.47 12.91
C ASP A 54 10.24 2.30 14.00
N GLU A 55 10.89 3.33 14.54
CA GLU A 55 10.31 4.29 15.49
C GLU A 55 9.16 5.12 14.92
N TRP A 56 9.02 5.22 13.57
CA TRP A 56 7.88 5.88 12.96
C TRP A 56 6.56 5.15 13.22
N GLN A 57 6.62 3.92 13.71
CA GLN A 57 5.43 3.20 14.16
C GLN A 57 4.85 3.74 15.49
N ASP A 58 5.55 4.64 16.19
CA ASP A 58 5.12 5.13 17.49
C ASP A 58 4.04 6.21 17.42
N THR A 59 3.80 6.79 16.25
CA THR A 59 2.70 7.74 16.01
C THR A 59 1.91 7.38 14.75
N ALA A 60 0.63 7.72 14.73
CA ALA A 60 -0.26 7.39 13.59
C ALA A 60 0.23 8.02 12.27
N GLU A 61 0.58 9.28 12.28
CA GLU A 61 0.99 10.03 11.08
C GLU A 61 2.33 9.51 10.51
N GLU A 62 3.34 9.29 11.35
CA GLU A 62 4.63 8.77 10.90
C GLU A 62 4.50 7.31 10.43
N CYS A 63 3.62 6.53 11.06
CA CYS A 63 3.31 5.18 10.62
C CYS A 63 2.74 5.15 9.19
N VAL A 64 1.88 6.10 8.84
CA VAL A 64 1.40 6.26 7.45
C VAL A 64 2.57 6.53 6.50
N ALA A 65 3.49 7.42 6.86
CA ALA A 65 4.68 7.70 6.03
C ALA A 65 5.53 6.44 5.83
N LEU A 66 5.75 5.64 6.87
CA LEU A 66 6.48 4.38 6.78
C LEU A 66 5.79 3.38 5.85
N VAL A 67 4.47 3.25 5.94
CA VAL A 67 3.69 2.38 5.06
C VAL A 67 3.73 2.87 3.61
N ILE A 68 3.65 4.17 3.35
CA ILE A 68 3.81 4.74 2.01
C ILE A 68 5.19 4.37 1.41
N LEU A 69 6.27 4.50 2.18
CA LEU A 69 7.61 4.09 1.75
C LEU A 69 7.65 2.60 1.36
N LEU A 70 7.25 1.73 2.27
CA LEU A 70 7.42 0.29 2.13
C LEU A 70 6.46 -0.34 1.11
N ASP A 71 5.23 0.17 1.01
CA ASP A 71 4.22 -0.36 0.11
C ASP A 71 4.21 0.37 -1.24
N GLN A 72 3.94 1.67 -1.26
CA GLN A 72 3.76 2.44 -2.47
C GLN A 72 5.09 2.71 -3.20
N PHE A 73 6.11 3.24 -2.51
CA PHE A 73 7.38 3.58 -3.15
C PHE A 73 8.17 2.35 -3.58
N SER A 74 8.05 1.21 -2.90
CA SER A 74 8.60 -0.05 -3.40
C SER A 74 8.02 -0.40 -4.77
N ARG A 75 6.74 -0.21 -4.98
CA ARG A 75 6.09 -0.44 -6.27
C ARG A 75 6.53 0.56 -7.33
N ASN A 76 6.67 1.83 -6.99
CA ASN A 76 7.15 2.85 -7.92
C ASN A 76 8.61 2.63 -8.34
N LEU A 77 9.49 2.29 -7.38
CA LEU A 77 10.94 2.25 -7.62
C LEU A 77 11.43 0.91 -8.17
N PHE A 78 10.74 -0.18 -7.87
CA PHE A 78 11.15 -1.54 -8.22
C PHE A 78 10.18 -2.24 -9.18
N ARG A 79 9.47 -1.47 -10.01
CA ARG A 79 8.51 -2.02 -10.99
C ARG A 79 9.09 -3.17 -11.79
N ASN A 80 8.28 -4.19 -12.03
CA ASN A 80 8.62 -5.38 -12.79
C ASN A 80 9.76 -6.22 -12.18
N THR A 81 10.04 -6.04 -10.90
CA THR A 81 10.99 -6.87 -10.14
C THR A 81 10.32 -7.41 -8.88
N SER A 82 10.86 -8.50 -8.34
CA SER A 82 10.39 -9.09 -7.07
C SER A 82 10.53 -8.13 -5.88
N ASP A 83 11.45 -7.18 -5.94
CA ASP A 83 11.68 -6.18 -4.89
C ASP A 83 10.46 -5.27 -4.69
N SER A 84 9.60 -5.10 -5.73
CA SER A 84 8.37 -4.35 -5.60
C SER A 84 7.40 -4.93 -4.54
N PHE A 85 7.52 -6.22 -4.23
CA PHE A 85 6.68 -6.94 -3.26
C PHE A 85 7.45 -7.42 -2.02
N ALA A 86 8.76 -7.22 -1.98
CA ALA A 86 9.62 -7.78 -0.94
C ALA A 86 9.28 -7.28 0.47
N GLN A 87 8.70 -6.09 0.60
CA GLN A 87 8.34 -5.49 1.87
C GLN A 87 6.87 -5.70 2.27
N ASP A 88 6.08 -6.40 1.46
CA ASP A 88 4.64 -6.56 1.69
C ASP A 88 4.34 -7.25 3.03
N TYR A 89 5.09 -8.29 3.39
CA TYR A 89 4.91 -8.97 4.66
C TYR A 89 5.19 -8.06 5.86
N LYS A 90 6.33 -7.34 5.85
CA LYS A 90 6.69 -6.37 6.89
C LYS A 90 5.63 -5.30 7.02
N THR A 91 5.20 -4.73 5.91
CA THR A 91 4.21 -3.64 5.89
C THR A 91 2.87 -4.09 6.45
N ARG A 92 2.45 -5.31 6.14
CA ARG A 92 1.23 -5.91 6.67
C ARG A 92 1.26 -6.05 8.20
N LEU A 93 2.40 -6.46 8.77
CA LEU A 93 2.57 -6.53 10.23
C LEU A 93 2.47 -5.13 10.87
N ILE A 94 3.06 -4.11 10.25
CA ILE A 94 2.97 -2.72 10.69
C ILE A 94 1.50 -2.25 10.68
N VAL A 95 0.75 -2.57 9.63
CA VAL A 95 -0.68 -2.20 9.54
C VAL A 95 -1.49 -2.86 10.65
N ASN A 96 -1.30 -4.15 10.91
CA ASN A 96 -2.00 -4.85 11.99
C ASN A 96 -1.72 -4.20 13.35
N GLU A 97 -0.48 -3.88 13.65
CA GLU A 97 -0.09 -3.17 14.88
C GLU A 97 -0.73 -1.76 14.96
N ALA A 98 -0.75 -1.03 13.84
CA ALA A 98 -1.37 0.30 13.78
C ALA A 98 -2.88 0.25 14.07
N VAL A 99 -3.57 -0.77 13.56
CA VAL A 99 -4.99 -1.00 13.85
C VAL A 99 -5.19 -1.33 15.34
N ASP A 100 -4.38 -2.20 15.90
CA ASP A 100 -4.46 -2.58 17.31
C ASP A 100 -4.17 -1.40 18.25
N ARG A 101 -3.31 -0.47 17.84
CA ARG A 101 -3.03 0.77 18.58
C ARG A 101 -4.12 1.84 18.45
N GLY A 102 -5.13 1.63 17.59
CA GLY A 102 -6.22 2.58 17.41
C GLY A 102 -5.91 3.77 16.49
N TYR A 103 -4.88 3.68 15.65
CA TYR A 103 -4.45 4.77 14.77
C TYR A 103 -5.51 5.18 13.75
N LEU A 104 -6.44 4.30 13.39
CA LEU A 104 -7.53 4.63 12.48
C LEU A 104 -8.49 5.70 13.05
N GLU A 105 -8.54 5.85 14.37
CA GLU A 105 -9.34 6.88 15.04
C GLU A 105 -8.67 8.28 14.99
N GLU A 106 -7.37 8.33 14.69
CA GLU A 106 -6.58 9.57 14.71
C GLU A 106 -6.38 10.16 13.30
N LEU A 107 -6.58 9.36 12.25
CA LEU A 107 -6.22 9.69 10.87
C LEU A 107 -7.42 10.17 10.05
N ASP A 108 -7.17 11.03 9.07
CA ASP A 108 -8.16 11.33 8.04
C ASP A 108 -8.37 10.16 7.07
N GLN A 109 -9.45 10.21 6.29
CA GLN A 109 -9.87 9.09 5.44
C GLN A 109 -8.89 8.77 4.31
N HIS A 110 -8.18 9.75 3.75
CA HIS A 110 -7.14 9.49 2.75
C HIS A 110 -5.99 8.69 3.35
N LYS A 111 -5.53 9.07 4.54
CA LYS A 111 -4.46 8.37 5.25
C LYS A 111 -4.87 6.97 5.69
N ILE A 112 -6.09 6.82 6.19
CA ILE A 112 -6.66 5.49 6.51
C ILE A 112 -6.63 4.60 5.27
N HIS A 113 -7.06 5.09 4.11
CA HIS A 113 -7.08 4.30 2.88
C HIS A 113 -5.68 3.76 2.53
N PHE A 114 -4.66 4.62 2.52
CA PHE A 114 -3.30 4.19 2.20
C PHE A 114 -2.66 3.32 3.30
N LEU A 115 -2.97 3.57 4.57
CA LEU A 115 -2.53 2.71 5.67
C LEU A 115 -3.07 1.28 5.53
N LEU A 116 -4.30 1.12 5.03
CA LEU A 116 -4.95 -0.18 4.88
C LEU A 116 -4.60 -0.92 3.58
N MET A 117 -4.05 -0.24 2.57
CA MET A 117 -3.75 -0.84 1.27
C MET A 117 -2.85 -2.09 1.33
N PRO A 118 -1.89 -2.22 2.25
CA PRO A 118 -1.12 -3.45 2.37
C PRO A 118 -1.97 -4.71 2.61
N LEU A 119 -3.15 -4.58 3.21
CA LEU A 119 -4.07 -5.69 3.41
C LEU A 119 -4.65 -6.21 2.08
N ILE A 120 -4.98 -5.30 1.16
CA ILE A 120 -5.49 -5.69 -0.16
C ILE A 120 -4.37 -6.13 -1.11
N HIS A 121 -3.12 -5.78 -0.83
CA HIS A 121 -1.95 -6.25 -1.57
C HIS A 121 -1.48 -7.65 -1.12
N SER A 122 -1.99 -8.14 0.00
CA SER A 122 -1.70 -9.49 0.49
C SER A 122 -2.31 -10.57 -0.42
N GLU A 123 -1.65 -11.71 -0.50
CA GLU A 123 -2.19 -12.90 -1.17
C GLU A 123 -2.94 -13.82 -0.18
N ASP A 124 -3.14 -13.39 1.07
CA ASP A 124 -3.92 -14.11 2.07
C ASP A 124 -5.36 -13.56 2.12
N ILE A 125 -6.33 -14.43 1.88
CA ILE A 125 -7.75 -14.03 1.89
C ILE A 125 -8.21 -13.49 3.25
N SER A 126 -7.61 -13.91 4.35
CA SER A 126 -7.95 -13.39 5.69
C SER A 126 -7.63 -11.90 5.84
N ASP A 127 -6.55 -11.42 5.22
CA ASP A 127 -6.22 -10.00 5.19
C ASP A 127 -7.25 -9.20 4.38
N HIS A 128 -7.72 -9.75 3.26
CA HIS A 128 -8.78 -9.14 2.47
C HIS A 128 -10.08 -9.03 3.27
N ILE A 129 -10.49 -10.09 3.94
CA ILE A 129 -11.70 -10.09 4.79
C ILE A 129 -11.58 -9.03 5.88
N PHE A 130 -10.43 -8.99 6.57
CA PHE A 130 -10.16 -8.01 7.60
C PHE A 130 -10.15 -6.58 7.04
N GLY A 131 -9.45 -6.36 5.93
CA GLY A 131 -9.39 -5.06 5.27
C GLY A 131 -10.76 -4.55 4.82
N HIS A 132 -11.59 -5.40 4.21
CA HIS A 132 -12.95 -5.05 3.83
C HIS A 132 -13.80 -4.60 5.03
N LYS A 133 -13.68 -5.28 6.17
CA LYS A 133 -14.35 -4.88 7.39
C LYS A 133 -13.90 -3.49 7.85
N LEU A 134 -12.59 -3.20 7.78
CA LEU A 134 -12.04 -1.91 8.19
C LEU A 134 -12.49 -0.78 7.26
N ILE A 135 -12.44 -0.95 5.93
CA ILE A 135 -12.92 0.10 5.02
C ILE A 135 -14.43 0.34 5.16
N ASP A 136 -15.21 -0.69 5.41
CA ASP A 136 -16.67 -0.53 5.66
C ASP A 136 -16.93 0.21 6.97
N THR A 137 -16.06 0.09 7.95
CA THR A 137 -16.19 0.78 9.24
C THR A 137 -15.72 2.23 9.18
N TYR A 138 -14.53 2.48 8.60
CA TYR A 138 -13.85 3.76 8.69
C TYR A 138 -13.98 4.65 7.45
N LEU A 139 -14.26 4.09 6.27
CA LEU A 139 -14.33 4.83 5.01
C LEU A 139 -15.73 4.94 4.42
N LYS A 140 -16.76 4.45 5.08
CA LYS A 140 -18.15 4.46 4.55
C LYS A 140 -18.64 5.86 4.18
N SER A 141 -18.23 6.90 4.91
CA SER A 141 -18.55 8.30 4.64
C SER A 141 -17.54 9.03 3.76
N PHE A 142 -16.50 8.33 3.31
CA PHE A 142 -15.50 8.90 2.42
C PHE A 142 -16.09 9.17 1.04
N GLU A 143 -15.85 10.36 0.48
CA GLU A 143 -16.42 10.76 -0.82
C GLU A 143 -16.09 9.80 -1.98
N HIS A 144 -14.99 9.08 -1.89
CA HIS A 144 -14.56 8.10 -2.88
C HIS A 144 -14.84 6.65 -2.49
N PHE A 145 -15.65 6.42 -1.45
CA PHE A 145 -15.89 5.07 -0.91
C PHE A 145 -16.33 4.06 -1.96
N ASP A 146 -17.24 4.41 -2.86
CA ASP A 146 -17.73 3.47 -3.87
C ASP A 146 -16.62 3.02 -4.83
N LYS A 147 -15.70 3.93 -5.20
CA LYS A 147 -14.53 3.60 -6.02
C LYS A 147 -13.56 2.71 -5.26
N VAL A 148 -13.29 3.04 -4.00
CA VAL A 148 -12.44 2.23 -3.12
C VAL A 148 -13.04 0.83 -2.97
N LYS A 149 -14.30 0.74 -2.64
CA LYS A 149 -15.00 -0.53 -2.45
C LYS A 149 -14.98 -1.40 -3.70
N LYS A 150 -15.24 -0.79 -4.86
CA LYS A 150 -15.14 -1.51 -6.15
C LYS A 150 -13.72 -2.03 -6.39
N ALA A 151 -12.71 -1.19 -6.25
CA ALA A 151 -11.32 -1.59 -6.44
C ALA A 151 -10.91 -2.73 -5.50
N TRP A 152 -11.30 -2.65 -4.23
CA TRP A 152 -11.03 -3.70 -3.25
C TRP A 152 -11.75 -5.01 -3.57
N ASN A 153 -12.99 -4.95 -4.04
CA ASN A 153 -13.73 -6.14 -4.51
C ASN A 153 -13.01 -6.78 -5.71
N ASP A 154 -12.59 -5.99 -6.69
CA ASP A 154 -11.87 -6.47 -7.87
C ASP A 154 -10.55 -7.15 -7.50
N HIS A 155 -9.79 -6.58 -6.57
CA HIS A 155 -8.55 -7.18 -6.05
C HIS A 155 -8.79 -8.52 -5.34
N SER A 156 -9.91 -8.64 -4.63
CA SER A 156 -10.22 -9.85 -3.87
C SER A 156 -10.67 -11.03 -4.75
N VAL A 157 -11.09 -10.78 -5.99
CA VAL A 157 -11.53 -11.84 -6.91
C VAL A 157 -10.44 -12.89 -7.15
N PRO A 158 -9.22 -12.53 -7.62
CA PRO A 158 -8.19 -13.54 -7.87
C PRO A 158 -7.71 -14.25 -6.59
N ILE A 159 -7.71 -13.55 -5.45
CA ILE A 159 -7.32 -14.16 -4.18
C ILE A 159 -8.34 -15.24 -3.75
N LYS A 160 -9.63 -14.97 -3.91
CA LYS A 160 -10.68 -15.97 -3.66
C LYS A 160 -10.60 -17.14 -4.62
N GLN A 161 -10.27 -16.87 -5.88
CA GLN A 161 -10.29 -17.87 -6.94
C GLN A 161 -9.00 -18.71 -7.00
N PHE A 162 -7.83 -18.06 -6.85
CA PHE A 162 -6.52 -18.68 -7.07
C PHE A 162 -5.61 -18.71 -5.83
N GLY A 163 -5.95 -17.98 -4.77
CA GLY A 163 -5.12 -17.82 -3.58
C GLY A 163 -3.87 -16.99 -3.82
N ARG A 164 -3.79 -16.29 -4.94
CA ARG A 164 -2.66 -15.41 -5.31
C ARG A 164 -3.06 -14.46 -6.45
N TYR A 165 -2.21 -13.46 -6.70
CA TYR A 165 -2.34 -12.55 -7.83
C TYR A 165 -1.64 -13.14 -9.07
N PRO A 166 -2.37 -13.59 -10.09
CA PRO A 166 -1.76 -14.19 -11.29
C PRO A 166 -0.81 -13.27 -12.03
N HIS A 167 -1.05 -11.94 -12.02
CA HIS A 167 -0.17 -10.97 -12.69
C HIS A 167 1.24 -10.90 -12.07
N ARG A 168 1.43 -11.37 -10.84
CA ARG A 168 2.76 -11.44 -10.20
C ARG A 168 3.54 -12.71 -10.57
N ASN A 169 2.90 -13.68 -11.20
CA ASN A 169 3.54 -14.98 -11.44
C ASN A 169 4.81 -14.87 -12.26
N ILE A 170 4.80 -14.08 -13.33
CA ILE A 170 5.98 -13.91 -14.18
C ILE A 170 7.15 -13.25 -13.42
N ILE A 171 6.86 -12.25 -12.61
CA ILE A 171 7.87 -11.51 -11.82
C ILE A 171 8.43 -12.38 -10.70
N LEU A 172 7.57 -13.19 -10.06
CA LEU A 172 7.93 -14.07 -8.95
C LEU A 172 8.37 -15.47 -9.40
N ASN A 173 8.55 -15.68 -10.70
CA ASN A 173 8.94 -16.95 -11.29
C ASN A 173 8.01 -18.11 -10.88
N ARG A 174 6.70 -17.84 -10.87
CA ARG A 174 5.66 -18.83 -10.58
C ARG A 174 4.97 -19.25 -11.88
N LYS A 175 4.74 -20.54 -12.04
CA LYS A 175 4.04 -21.07 -13.22
C LYS A 175 2.56 -20.76 -13.13
N SER A 176 1.99 -20.11 -14.17
CA SER A 176 0.55 -19.86 -14.27
C SER A 176 -0.20 -21.10 -14.72
N THR A 177 -1.37 -21.35 -14.12
CA THR A 177 -2.35 -22.34 -14.61
C THR A 177 -3.04 -21.84 -15.88
N ILE A 178 -3.79 -22.72 -16.55
CA ILE A 178 -4.58 -22.34 -17.73
C ILE A 178 -5.66 -21.33 -17.32
N GLU A 179 -6.32 -21.56 -16.19
CA GLU A 179 -7.35 -20.67 -15.63
C GLU A 179 -6.80 -19.28 -15.28
N GLU A 180 -5.59 -19.23 -14.70
CA GLU A 180 -4.93 -17.96 -14.42
C GLU A 180 -4.56 -17.20 -15.71
N LYS A 181 -4.13 -17.88 -16.76
CA LYS A 181 -3.85 -17.25 -18.06
C LYS A 181 -5.12 -16.69 -18.71
N GLU A 182 -6.25 -17.40 -18.60
CA GLU A 182 -7.54 -16.90 -19.09
C GLU A 182 -8.00 -15.68 -18.26
N PHE A 183 -7.84 -15.71 -16.94
CA PHE A 183 -8.14 -14.57 -16.08
C PHE A 183 -7.34 -13.31 -16.49
N LEU A 184 -6.05 -13.44 -16.80
CA LEU A 184 -5.18 -12.31 -17.17
C LEU A 184 -5.54 -11.67 -18.52
N LYS A 185 -6.38 -12.31 -19.36
CA LYS A 185 -6.90 -11.71 -20.61
C LYS A 185 -8.07 -10.76 -20.35
N GLN A 186 -8.65 -10.77 -19.17
CA GLN A 186 -9.77 -9.91 -18.79
C GLN A 186 -9.29 -8.51 -18.43
N PRO A 187 -10.13 -7.47 -18.62
CA PRO A 187 -9.84 -6.13 -18.08
C PRO A 187 -9.78 -6.17 -16.56
N ASP A 188 -9.03 -5.24 -15.96
CA ASP A 188 -8.88 -5.10 -14.51
C ASP A 188 -8.36 -6.38 -13.82
N SER A 189 -7.46 -7.11 -14.49
CA SER A 189 -6.87 -8.36 -13.98
C SER A 189 -5.44 -8.20 -13.45
N SER A 190 -4.89 -7.00 -13.49
CA SER A 190 -3.54 -6.65 -13.00
C SER A 190 -3.50 -5.22 -12.47
N TRP A 191 -2.68 -4.99 -11.42
CA TRP A 191 -2.57 -3.72 -10.69
C TRP A 191 -1.12 -3.34 -10.39
#